data_5da2fa30a04ba075c6ae331df640be48
#
_entry.id   5da2fa30a04ba075c6ae331df640be48
#
_cell.length_a   1.000
_cell.length_b   1.000
_cell.length_c   1.000
_cell.angle_alpha   90.00
_cell.angle_beta   90.00
_cell.angle_gamma   90.00
#
_symmetry.space_group_name_H-M   'P 1'
#
loop_
_entity.id
_entity.type
_entity.pdbx_description
1 polymer ?
#
loop_
_entity_poly.entity_id
_entity_poly.type
_entity_poly.pdbx_seq_one_letter_code
_entity_poly.pdbx_strand_id
1 'polypeptide(L)'
;MPSNPRNKNGSARRSLSKRLRAEGRPCWICRAFGCSGAIDYSLRFPHPYSFVVDELVPVSKYWLGGYPSAQAAALDYRNLAAAHKRCNEWRGNKTVDEVRRIARERAGREPRRVLSDPEPSRDWRSFRHG
;
A
#
# COMPACT_ATOMS: atom_id res chain seq x y z
N MET A 1 20.00 -14.23 17.06
CA MET A 1 19.45 -13.01 16.55
C MET A 1 18.05 -13.20 16.05
N PRO A 2 17.15 -12.41 16.53
CA PRO A 2 15.78 -12.60 16.12
C PRO A 2 15.62 -12.19 14.67
N SER A 3 14.88 -12.94 13.94
CA SER A 3 14.66 -12.61 12.55
C SER A 3 13.37 -11.81 12.41
N ASN A 4 13.35 -11.00 11.39
CA ASN A 4 12.16 -10.27 11.00
C ASN A 4 11.14 -11.31 10.56
N PRO A 5 9.88 -11.21 11.01
CA PRO A 5 8.86 -12.19 10.60
C PRO A 5 8.73 -12.34 9.10
N ARG A 6 8.95 -11.27 8.36
CA ARG A 6 8.90 -11.34 6.90
C ARG A 6 10.05 -12.14 6.33
N ASN A 7 11.22 -12.10 6.98
CA ASN A 7 12.39 -12.82 6.48
C ASN A 7 12.41 -14.26 6.91
N LYS A 8 11.80 -14.54 8.04
CA LYS A 8 11.83 -15.89 8.59
C LYS A 8 11.24 -16.91 7.64
N ASN A 9 10.25 -16.53 6.89
CA ASN A 9 9.61 -17.40 5.92
C ASN A 9 9.74 -16.81 4.53
N GLY A 10 10.98 -16.52 4.13
CA GLY A 10 11.24 -15.83 2.87
C GLY A 10 10.65 -16.51 1.66
N SER A 11 10.70 -17.85 1.62
CA SER A 11 10.16 -18.58 0.49
C SER A 11 8.64 -18.43 0.40
N ALA A 12 7.95 -18.58 1.53
CA ALA A 12 6.51 -18.42 1.56
C ALA A 12 6.14 -16.99 1.20
N ARG A 13 6.88 -16.03 1.72
CA ARG A 13 6.62 -14.63 1.45
C ARG A 13 6.80 -14.32 -0.03
N ARG A 14 7.82 -14.88 -0.66
CA ARG A 14 8.05 -14.66 -2.09
C ARG A 14 6.93 -15.25 -2.93
N SER A 15 6.40 -16.41 -2.54
CA SER A 15 5.26 -17.00 -3.22
C SER A 15 4.04 -16.10 -3.15
N LEU A 16 3.77 -15.56 -1.98
CA LEU A 16 2.63 -14.67 -1.80
C LEU A 16 2.79 -13.38 -2.60
N SER A 17 3.99 -12.85 -2.62
CA SER A 17 4.30 -11.65 -3.41
C SER A 17 4.08 -11.92 -4.90
N LYS A 18 4.53 -13.08 -5.37
CA LYS A 18 4.37 -13.45 -6.77
C LYS A 18 2.89 -13.57 -7.13
N ARG A 19 2.11 -14.17 -6.23
CA ARG A 19 0.68 -14.30 -6.45
C ARG A 19 0.01 -12.94 -6.51
N LEU A 20 0.36 -12.06 -5.60
CA LEU A 20 -0.22 -10.72 -5.56
C LEU A 20 0.14 -9.94 -6.81
N ARG A 21 1.40 -10.04 -7.25
CA ARG A 21 1.86 -9.39 -8.46
C ARG A 21 1.07 -9.88 -9.68
N ALA A 22 0.80 -11.18 -9.72
CA ALA A 22 0.08 -11.75 -10.86
C ALA A 22 -1.34 -11.23 -10.96
N GLU A 23 -1.93 -10.80 -9.85
CA GLU A 23 -3.29 -10.24 -9.88
C GLU A 23 -3.34 -8.83 -10.44
N GLY A 24 -2.21 -8.14 -10.46
CA GLY A 24 -2.13 -6.82 -11.10
C GLY A 24 -3.01 -5.76 -10.48
N ARG A 25 -3.23 -5.83 -9.17
CA ARG A 25 -4.13 -4.88 -8.53
C ARG A 25 -3.54 -3.49 -8.44
N PRO A 26 -4.39 -2.47 -8.31
CA PRO A 26 -3.89 -1.12 -8.11
C PRO A 26 -3.37 -0.91 -6.69
N CYS A 27 -2.64 0.17 -6.49
CA CYS A 27 -2.14 0.57 -5.18
C CYS A 27 -3.34 0.91 -4.28
N TRP A 28 -3.45 0.20 -3.15
CA TRP A 28 -4.59 0.40 -2.27
C TRP A 28 -4.61 1.79 -1.65
N ILE A 29 -3.41 2.37 -1.43
CA ILE A 29 -3.30 3.70 -0.83
C ILE A 29 -3.78 4.77 -1.80
N CYS A 30 -3.34 4.70 -3.05
CA CYS A 30 -3.83 5.62 -4.07
C CYS A 30 -5.34 5.51 -4.20
N ARG A 31 -5.87 4.30 -4.15
CA ARG A 31 -7.31 4.10 -4.23
C ARG A 31 -8.02 4.75 -3.06
N ALA A 32 -7.43 4.67 -1.87
CA ALA A 32 -8.02 5.31 -0.71
C ALA A 32 -8.14 6.83 -0.91
N PHE A 33 -7.21 7.41 -1.68
CA PHE A 33 -7.23 8.84 -1.96
C PHE A 33 -8.01 9.18 -3.23
N GLY A 34 -8.69 8.20 -3.82
CA GLY A 34 -9.54 8.46 -4.98
C GLY A 34 -8.85 8.42 -6.32
N CYS A 35 -7.59 7.99 -6.35
CA CYS A 35 -6.85 7.86 -7.60
C CYS A 35 -7.00 6.46 -8.16
N SER A 36 -6.66 6.28 -9.43
CA SER A 36 -6.75 4.96 -10.05
C SER A 36 -5.82 3.96 -9.41
N GLY A 37 -4.64 4.44 -9.00
CA GLY A 37 -3.67 3.58 -8.34
C GLY A 37 -2.96 2.61 -9.25
N ALA A 38 -3.07 2.77 -10.57
CA ALA A 38 -2.44 1.85 -11.49
C ALA A 38 -0.96 1.70 -11.17
N ILE A 39 -0.48 0.47 -11.13
CA ILE A 39 0.92 0.17 -10.86
C ILE A 39 1.54 -0.38 -12.14
N ASP A 40 2.68 0.18 -12.50
CA ASP A 40 3.47 -0.37 -13.60
C ASP A 40 4.34 -1.48 -13.03
N TYR A 41 3.89 -2.70 -13.21
CA TYR A 41 4.56 -3.87 -12.63
C TYR A 41 5.89 -4.20 -13.29
N SER A 42 6.24 -3.50 -14.37
CA SER A 42 7.55 -3.69 -14.99
C SER A 42 8.64 -2.92 -14.27
N LEU A 43 8.27 -1.96 -13.44
CA LEU A 43 9.26 -1.20 -12.68
C LEU A 43 9.82 -2.08 -11.56
N ARG A 44 11.13 -1.94 -11.34
CA ARG A 44 11.80 -2.78 -10.37
C ARG A 44 12.16 -2.00 -9.13
N PHE A 45 12.10 -2.68 -7.99
CA PHE A 45 12.59 -2.12 -6.75
C PHE A 45 14.05 -1.70 -6.94
N PRO A 46 14.46 -0.53 -6.48
CA PRO A 46 13.76 0.36 -5.55
C PRO A 46 13.11 1.59 -6.21
N HIS A 47 12.63 1.46 -7.42
CA HIS A 47 11.95 2.58 -8.07
C HIS A 47 10.78 3.06 -7.18
N PRO A 48 10.60 4.38 -7.01
CA PRO A 48 9.55 4.89 -6.12
C PRO A 48 8.15 4.42 -6.46
N TYR A 49 7.88 4.14 -7.72
CA TYR A 49 6.56 3.70 -8.13
C TYR A 49 6.49 2.21 -8.41
N SER A 50 7.53 1.47 -8.00
CA SER A 50 7.50 0.02 -8.18
C SER A 50 6.51 -0.62 -7.22
N PHE A 51 6.05 -1.80 -7.60
CA PHE A 51 5.18 -2.60 -6.77
C PHE A 51 5.91 -3.09 -5.53
N VAL A 52 5.26 -2.96 -4.38
CA VAL A 52 5.70 -3.63 -3.15
C VAL A 52 4.47 -4.24 -2.49
N VAL A 53 4.71 -5.22 -1.63
CA VAL A 53 3.66 -5.83 -0.84
C VAL A 53 3.53 -5.06 0.46
N ASP A 54 2.31 -4.69 0.80
CA ASP A 54 2.01 -4.02 2.06
C ASP A 54 1.11 -4.93 2.89
N GLU A 55 1.22 -4.85 4.20
CA GLU A 55 0.31 -5.55 5.10
C GLU A 55 -0.75 -4.57 5.57
N LEU A 56 -2.01 -4.89 5.31
CA LEU A 56 -3.11 -4.01 5.71
C LEU A 56 -3.10 -3.81 7.23
N VAL A 57 -2.98 -4.90 7.99
CA VAL A 57 -2.69 -4.80 9.42
C VAL A 57 -1.18 -4.87 9.54
N PRO A 58 -0.52 -3.79 9.98
CA PRO A 58 0.93 -3.79 10.08
C PRO A 58 1.41 -4.91 11.00
N VAL A 59 2.49 -5.56 10.63
CA VAL A 59 3.01 -6.64 11.46
C VAL A 59 3.38 -6.16 12.85
N SER A 60 3.76 -4.89 12.98
CA SER A 60 4.10 -4.32 14.29
C SER A 60 2.87 -4.11 15.16
N LYS A 61 1.67 -4.25 14.58
CA LYS A 61 0.42 -4.08 15.30
C LYS A 61 -0.50 -5.27 15.01
N TYR A 62 0.09 -6.45 14.92
CA TYR A 62 -0.62 -7.65 14.45
C TYR A 62 -1.88 -7.95 15.25
N TRP A 63 -1.88 -7.59 16.54
CA TRP A 63 -3.03 -7.87 17.40
C TRP A 63 -4.28 -7.09 16.98
N LEU A 64 -4.12 -5.98 16.27
CA LEU A 64 -5.28 -5.22 15.82
C LEU A 64 -6.11 -5.97 14.80
N GLY A 65 -5.53 -6.94 14.13
CA GLY A 65 -6.25 -7.76 13.18
C GLY A 65 -6.62 -9.12 13.73
N GLY A 66 -6.42 -9.33 15.03
CA GLY A 66 -6.74 -10.62 15.62
C GLY A 66 -5.71 -11.69 15.36
N TYR A 67 -4.55 -11.32 14.83
CA TYR A 67 -3.51 -12.31 14.55
C TYR A 67 -2.78 -12.72 15.81
N PRO A 68 -2.38 -13.98 15.92
CA PRO A 68 -1.65 -14.43 17.10
C PRO A 68 -0.19 -14.01 17.10
N SER A 69 0.34 -13.58 15.97
CA SER A 69 1.74 -13.22 15.88
C SER A 69 1.97 -12.33 14.66
N ALA A 70 3.11 -11.66 14.66
CA ALA A 70 3.51 -10.86 13.50
C ALA A 70 3.68 -11.76 12.27
N GLN A 71 4.21 -12.96 12.47
CA GLN A 71 4.40 -13.88 11.36
C GLN A 71 3.05 -14.28 10.74
N ALA A 72 2.04 -14.53 11.57
CA ALA A 72 0.72 -14.87 11.06
C ALA A 72 0.16 -13.73 10.20
N ALA A 73 0.36 -12.49 10.65
CA ALA A 73 -0.09 -11.33 9.89
C ALA A 73 0.68 -11.21 8.57
N ALA A 74 1.97 -11.50 8.58
CA ALA A 74 2.82 -11.35 7.40
C ALA A 74 2.52 -12.41 6.33
N LEU A 75 1.95 -13.53 6.71
CA LEU A 75 1.75 -14.65 5.80
C LEU A 75 0.29 -14.92 5.45
N ASP A 76 -0.62 -14.07 5.89
CA ASP A 76 -2.01 -14.20 5.51
C ASP A 76 -2.24 -13.40 4.24
N TYR A 77 -2.50 -14.10 3.13
CA TYR A 77 -2.69 -13.43 1.83
C TYR A 77 -3.77 -12.36 1.89
N ARG A 78 -4.81 -12.59 2.69
CA ARG A 78 -5.90 -11.60 2.81
C ARG A 78 -5.45 -10.32 3.48
N ASN A 79 -4.31 -10.36 4.17
CA ASN A 79 -3.73 -9.19 4.80
C ASN A 79 -2.73 -8.47 3.91
N LEU A 80 -2.52 -8.97 2.70
CA LEU A 80 -1.52 -8.39 1.80
C LEU A 80 -2.21 -7.57 0.73
N ALA A 81 -1.59 -6.47 0.37
CA ALA A 81 -2.13 -5.58 -0.63
C ALA A 81 -1.00 -5.02 -1.48
N ALA A 82 -1.34 -4.66 -2.72
CA ALA A 82 -0.38 -4.04 -3.61
C ALA A 82 -0.27 -2.56 -3.30
N ALA A 83 0.93 -2.02 -3.36
CA ALA A 83 1.14 -0.60 -3.16
C ALA A 83 2.36 -0.16 -3.97
N HIS A 84 2.40 1.13 -4.29
CA HIS A 84 3.64 1.73 -4.78
C HIS A 84 4.62 1.82 -3.61
N LYS A 85 5.88 1.61 -3.89
CA LYS A 85 6.92 1.73 -2.86
C LYS A 85 6.81 3.08 -2.13
N ARG A 86 6.66 4.16 -2.89
CA ARG A 86 6.55 5.49 -2.31
C ARG A 86 5.35 5.62 -1.38
N CYS A 87 4.21 5.08 -1.80
CA CYS A 87 3.00 5.15 -0.98
C CYS A 87 3.16 4.34 0.30
N ASN A 88 3.78 3.17 0.18
CA ASN A 88 4.02 2.33 1.33
C ASN A 88 4.93 3.02 2.33
N GLU A 89 5.95 3.71 1.86
CA GLU A 89 6.85 4.46 2.72
C GLU A 89 6.13 5.59 3.44
N TRP A 90 5.27 6.30 2.70
CA TRP A 90 4.47 7.35 3.33
C TRP A 90 3.57 6.77 4.41
N ARG A 91 2.98 5.62 4.14
CA ARG A 91 2.07 5.02 5.08
C ARG A 91 2.75 4.66 6.40
N GLY A 92 3.97 4.14 6.34
CA GLY A 92 4.64 3.68 7.53
C GLY A 92 3.81 2.63 8.24
N ASN A 93 3.54 2.83 9.53
CA ASN A 93 2.72 1.88 10.27
C ASN A 93 1.35 2.44 10.63
N LYS A 94 0.87 3.42 9.88
CA LYS A 94 -0.50 3.88 10.05
C LYS A 94 -1.46 2.73 9.77
N THR A 95 -2.54 2.67 10.52
CA THR A 95 -3.57 1.67 10.25
C THR A 95 -4.34 2.05 8.99
N VAL A 96 -5.07 1.08 8.45
CA VAL A 96 -5.93 1.36 7.28
C VAL A 96 -6.93 2.46 7.63
N ASP A 97 -7.50 2.41 8.84
CA ASP A 97 -8.46 3.44 9.26
C ASP A 97 -7.82 4.81 9.31
N GLU A 98 -6.58 4.90 9.78
CA GLU A 98 -5.87 6.17 9.82
C GLU A 98 -5.62 6.70 8.40
N VAL A 99 -5.21 5.83 7.49
CA VAL A 99 -5.00 6.23 6.10
C VAL A 99 -6.31 6.75 5.51
N ARG A 100 -7.40 6.02 5.74
CA ARG A 100 -8.70 6.42 5.21
C ARG A 100 -9.18 7.73 5.80
N ARG A 101 -8.93 7.93 7.09
CA ARG A 101 -9.31 9.18 7.73
C ARG A 101 -8.54 10.35 7.13
N ILE A 102 -7.24 10.18 6.93
CA ILE A 102 -6.42 11.23 6.33
C ILE A 102 -6.92 11.54 4.92
N ALA A 103 -7.27 10.51 4.17
CA ALA A 103 -7.77 10.71 2.81
C ALA A 103 -9.07 11.49 2.82
N ARG A 104 -9.99 11.16 3.74
CA ARG A 104 -11.25 11.89 3.85
C ARG A 104 -11.03 13.34 4.25
N GLU A 105 -10.13 13.56 5.20
CA GLU A 105 -9.85 14.93 5.65
C GLU A 105 -9.26 15.76 4.54
N ARG A 106 -8.36 15.15 3.77
CA ARG A 106 -7.75 15.86 2.66
C ARG A 106 -8.78 16.20 1.59
N ALA A 107 -9.65 15.26 1.26
CA ALA A 107 -10.69 15.51 0.28
C ALA A 107 -11.62 16.61 0.74
N GLY A 108 -11.94 16.64 2.04
CA GLY A 108 -12.85 17.67 2.55
C GLY A 108 -12.24 19.04 2.61
N ARG A 109 -10.91 19.12 2.70
CA ARG A 109 -10.25 20.41 2.79
C ARG A 109 -9.84 21.00 1.46
N GLU A 110 -9.71 20.16 0.45
CA GLU A 110 -9.32 20.67 -0.84
C GLU A 110 -10.43 21.47 -1.43
N PRO A 111 -10.12 22.58 -2.09
CA PRO A 111 -11.15 23.35 -2.78
C PRO A 111 -11.79 22.46 -3.82
N ARG A 112 -13.06 22.71 -4.06
CA ARG A 112 -13.75 21.94 -5.05
C ARG A 112 -13.03 22.11 -6.37
N ARG A 113 -12.64 21.03 -6.97
CA ARG A 113 -11.90 21.09 -8.18
C ARG A 113 -12.77 21.47 -9.31
N VAL A 114 -12.26 22.32 -10.13
CA VAL A 114 -12.91 22.68 -11.34
C VAL A 114 -12.77 21.51 -12.30
N LEU A 115 -13.86 21.17 -12.92
CA LEU A 115 -13.83 20.00 -13.78
C LEU A 115 -12.88 20.14 -14.93
N SER A 116 -12.56 21.32 -15.32
CA SER A 116 -11.64 21.51 -16.40
C SER A 116 -10.19 21.33 -16.01
N ASP A 117 -9.91 21.18 -14.71
CA ASP A 117 -8.53 20.96 -14.33
C ASP A 117 -8.04 19.71 -14.96
N PRO A 118 -6.89 19.78 -15.59
CA PRO A 118 -6.32 18.58 -16.11
C PRO A 118 -6.02 17.67 -14.98
N GLU A 119 -6.21 16.46 -15.21
CA GLU A 119 -5.93 15.59 -14.22
C GLU A 119 -4.55 15.48 -14.10
N PRO A 120 -4.14 15.77 -13.30
CA PRO A 120 -2.78 15.65 -13.25
C PRO A 120 -2.48 14.26 -13.31
N SER A 121 -2.98 14.09 -13.66
CA SER A 121 -2.71 13.22 -13.52
C SER A 121 -2.17 12.64 -13.58
N ARG A 122 -2.13 12.69 -13.75
CA ARG A 122 -1.65 12.18 -13.58
C ARG A 122 -0.77 12.23 -13.02
N ASP A 123 -0.51 12.69 -12.84
CA ASP A 123 0.30 12.97 -12.30
C ASP A 123 0.39 12.98 -11.15
N TRP A 124 -0.11 12.61 -10.63
CA TRP A 124 0.05 12.50 -9.46
C TRP A 124 1.08 11.89 -9.07
N ARG A 125 1.55 11.87 -9.80
CA ARG A 125 2.52 11.45 -9.56
C ARG A 125 3.18 12.23 -8.80
N SER A 126 2.78 13.01 -8.55
CA SER A 126 3.31 13.55 -7.75
C SER A 126 2.72 13.72 -6.67
N PHE A 127 1.94 13.26 -6.55
CA PHE A 127 1.27 13.06 -5.80
C PHE A 127 1.03 13.39 -5.13
N ARG A 128 0.62 13.64 -5.53
CA ARG A 128 0.13 13.72 -5.25
C ARG A 128 -0.22 13.34 -4.59
N HIS A 129 -0.37 13.22 -4.74
CA HIS A 129 -0.79 12.80 -4.50
C HIS A 129 -0.65 12.83 -4.07
N GLY A 130 -0.63 12.96 -4.29
CA GLY A 130 -0.71 12.80 -4.15
C GLY A 130 -0.49 12.99 -4.15
#